data_2a961af93f7da4df42d784e042d1ae7d
#
_entry.id   2a961af93f7da4df42d784e042d1ae7d
#
_cell.length_a   1.000
_cell.length_b   1.000
_cell.length_c   1.000
_cell.angle_alpha   90.00
_cell.angle_beta   90.00
_cell.angle_gamma   90.00
#
_symmetry.space_group_name_H-M   'P 1'
#
loop_
_entity.id
_entity.type
_entity.pdbx_description
1 polymer ?
#
loop_
_entity_poly.entity_id
_entity_poly.type
_entity_poly.pdbx_seq_one_letter_code
_entity_poly.pdbx_strand_id
1 'polypeptide(L)'
;CNGQASGDSTCSGQGEKAWTVPDEANNGLKNKRGTLGMARTNVIDSATSQFFINLNDNDFLNHGDRDFGYAVFGKVTNGMEVVDLIAKVSTGNKNGHQDVPLETVEIIEVKIND
;
A
#
# COMPACT_ATOMS: atom_id res chain seq x y z
N CYS A 1 11.62 2.45 -9.41
CA CYS A 1 10.36 2.13 -10.07
C CYS A 1 9.37 3.29 -10.20
N ASN A 2 9.69 4.45 -9.79
CA ASN A 2 8.96 5.71 -10.07
C ASN A 2 7.43 5.65 -9.84
N GLY A 3 6.99 4.89 -8.85
CA GLY A 3 5.56 4.83 -8.51
C GLY A 3 4.69 4.02 -9.46
N GLN A 4 5.25 3.22 -10.33
CA GLN A 4 4.48 2.40 -11.28
C GLN A 4 4.00 1.10 -10.65
N ALA A 5 2.74 0.78 -10.84
CA ALA A 5 2.15 -0.50 -10.46
C ALA A 5 2.20 -1.46 -11.65
N SER A 6 3.39 -1.81 -12.08
CA SER A 6 3.62 -2.60 -13.30
C SER A 6 3.93 -4.07 -13.07
N GLY A 7 4.07 -4.50 -11.82
CA GLY A 7 4.56 -5.83 -11.49
C GLY A 7 6.04 -6.02 -11.77
N ASP A 8 6.76 -4.95 -12.05
CA ASP A 8 8.21 -4.99 -12.22
C ASP A 8 8.87 -5.25 -10.86
N SER A 9 9.76 -6.22 -10.79
CA SER A 9 10.46 -6.58 -9.54
C SER A 9 11.31 -5.43 -9.00
N THR A 10 11.71 -4.47 -9.83
CA THR A 10 12.40 -3.26 -9.38
C THR A 10 11.47 -2.32 -8.61
N CYS A 11 10.17 -2.54 -8.67
CA CYS A 11 9.16 -1.76 -7.96
C CYS A 11 8.79 -2.35 -6.60
N SER A 12 9.64 -3.20 -6.04
CA SER A 12 9.38 -3.89 -4.78
C SER A 12 9.55 -3.03 -3.53
N GLY A 13 10.09 -1.84 -3.65
CA GLY A 13 10.49 -1.05 -2.49
C GLY A 13 11.78 -1.53 -1.83
N GLN A 14 12.48 -2.47 -2.47
CA GLN A 14 13.70 -3.09 -1.98
C GLN A 14 14.94 -2.58 -2.72
N GLY A 15 14.95 -1.30 -3.08
CA GLY A 15 16.08 -0.70 -3.77
C GLY A 15 17.34 -0.57 -2.90
N GLU A 16 18.41 -0.05 -3.50
CA GLU A 16 19.72 0.04 -2.84
C GLU A 16 19.70 0.75 -1.48
N LYS A 17 18.75 1.64 -1.28
CA LYS A 17 18.60 2.41 -0.04
C LYS A 17 17.33 2.04 0.72
N ALA A 18 16.74 0.90 0.43
CA ALA A 18 15.55 0.45 1.13
C ALA A 18 15.94 -0.02 2.53
N TRP A 19 15.63 0.77 3.52
CA TRP A 19 15.72 0.36 4.90
C TRP A 19 14.34 0.21 5.50
N THR A 20 14.24 -0.68 6.47
CA THR A 20 12.97 -0.97 7.13
C THR A 20 12.63 0.09 8.17
N VAL A 21 11.34 0.22 8.42
CA VAL A 21 10.82 1.09 9.47
C VAL A 21 10.04 0.25 10.49
N PRO A 22 9.99 0.68 11.76
CA PRO A 22 9.21 -0.04 12.77
C PRO A 22 7.73 -0.09 12.39
N ASP A 23 7.08 -1.20 12.76
CA ASP A 23 5.65 -1.35 12.57
C ASP A 23 4.90 -0.60 13.69
N GLU A 24 4.17 0.43 13.32
CA GLU A 24 3.40 1.25 14.25
C GLU A 24 1.91 0.93 14.23
N ALA A 25 1.54 -0.29 13.88
CA ALA A 25 0.14 -0.71 13.79
C ALA A 25 -0.62 -0.56 15.13
N ASN A 26 0.11 -0.51 16.23
CA ASN A 26 -0.45 -0.29 17.58
C ASN A 26 -0.70 1.19 17.90
N ASN A 27 -0.75 2.07 16.90
CA ASN A 27 -0.99 3.50 17.09
C ASN A 27 -2.47 3.86 17.34
N GLY A 28 -3.36 2.88 17.40
CA GLY A 28 -4.80 3.09 17.62
C GLY A 28 -5.61 3.37 16.35
N LEU A 29 -4.96 3.51 15.20
CA LEU A 29 -5.64 3.74 13.93
C LEU A 29 -6.07 2.43 13.30
N LYS A 30 -7.21 2.45 12.61
CA LYS A 30 -7.82 1.25 12.01
C LYS A 30 -7.75 1.31 10.48
N ASN A 31 -7.61 0.13 9.87
CA ASN A 31 -7.61 -0.03 8.41
C ASN A 31 -9.03 0.04 7.86
N LYS A 32 -9.60 1.24 7.86
CA LYS A 32 -10.94 1.52 7.33
C LYS A 32 -10.86 1.97 5.88
N ARG A 33 -11.99 1.90 5.16
CA ARG A 33 -12.06 2.39 3.79
C ARG A 33 -11.49 3.80 3.68
N GLY A 34 -10.61 4.01 2.71
CA GLY A 34 -9.97 5.29 2.44
C GLY A 34 -8.71 5.56 3.25
N THR A 35 -8.31 4.68 4.15
CA THR A 35 -7.05 4.85 4.89
C THR A 35 -5.88 4.26 4.10
N LEU A 36 -4.68 4.82 4.37
CA LEU A 36 -3.43 4.37 3.79
C LEU A 36 -2.65 3.57 4.81
N GLY A 37 -2.23 2.37 4.43
CA GLY A 37 -1.45 1.50 5.29
C GLY A 37 -0.09 1.16 4.68
N MET A 38 0.87 0.83 5.52
CA MET A 38 2.20 0.41 5.09
C MET A 38 2.18 -1.06 4.72
N ALA A 39 2.57 -1.37 3.48
CA ALA A 39 2.78 -2.76 3.07
C ALA A 39 4.03 -3.32 3.74
N ARG A 40 4.00 -4.59 4.09
CA ARG A 40 5.13 -5.30 4.70
C ARG A 40 5.06 -6.79 4.39
N THR A 41 6.11 -7.51 4.70
CA THR A 41 6.12 -8.97 4.68
C THR A 41 5.53 -9.52 5.99
N ASN A 42 5.60 -10.83 6.20
CA ASN A 42 5.17 -11.46 7.45
C ASN A 42 6.04 -11.09 8.66
N VAL A 43 7.20 -10.49 8.41
CA VAL A 43 8.08 -9.98 9.47
C VAL A 43 7.56 -8.63 9.92
N ILE A 44 7.38 -8.42 11.22
CA ILE A 44 6.71 -7.23 11.79
C ILE A 44 7.37 -5.93 11.31
N ASP A 45 8.64 -5.74 11.55
CA ASP A 45 9.35 -4.48 11.22
C ASP A 45 10.01 -4.55 9.84
N SER A 46 9.26 -5.00 8.81
CA SER A 46 9.79 -5.20 7.47
C SER A 46 9.32 -4.19 6.43
N ALA A 47 8.47 -3.23 6.83
CA ALA A 47 7.97 -2.20 5.90
C ALA A 47 9.11 -1.33 5.42
N THR A 48 9.06 -0.95 4.15
CA THR A 48 10.02 -0.04 3.53
C THR A 48 9.31 1.21 3.00
N SER A 49 8.94 1.23 1.72
CA SER A 49 8.33 2.39 1.09
C SER A 49 6.98 2.10 0.42
N GLN A 50 6.59 0.85 0.33
CA GLN A 50 5.33 0.48 -0.31
C GLN A 50 4.15 0.74 0.63
N PHE A 51 3.06 1.20 0.06
CA PHE A 51 1.82 1.45 0.80
C PHE A 51 0.62 0.95 0.00
N PHE A 52 -0.51 0.87 0.66
CA PHE A 52 -1.77 0.50 0.03
C PHE A 52 -2.89 1.43 0.50
N ILE A 53 -3.97 1.46 -0.26
CA ILE A 53 -5.19 2.21 0.10
C ILE A 53 -6.29 1.19 0.34
N ASN A 54 -6.90 1.25 1.52
CA ASN A 54 -8.00 0.35 1.86
C ASN A 54 -9.26 0.72 1.08
N LEU A 55 -9.79 -0.25 0.34
CA LEU A 55 -11.04 -0.08 -0.41
C LEU A 55 -12.28 -0.37 0.43
N ASN A 56 -12.10 -1.09 1.53
CA ASN A 56 -13.13 -1.50 2.47
C ASN A 56 -12.59 -1.38 3.89
N ASP A 57 -13.47 -1.58 4.88
CA ASP A 57 -13.04 -1.72 6.26
C ASP A 57 -12.39 -3.09 6.42
N ASN A 58 -11.08 -3.12 6.51
CA ASN A 58 -10.28 -4.33 6.57
C ASN A 58 -9.80 -4.59 8.00
N ASP A 59 -10.72 -4.98 8.87
CA ASP A 59 -10.43 -5.19 10.30
C ASP A 59 -9.36 -6.26 10.54
N PHE A 60 -9.24 -7.22 9.63
CA PHE A 60 -8.20 -8.27 9.73
C PHE A 60 -6.77 -7.73 9.58
N LEU A 61 -6.60 -6.50 9.11
CA LEU A 61 -5.30 -5.83 9.00
C LEU A 61 -4.95 -5.00 10.24
N ASN A 62 -5.88 -4.88 11.18
CA ASN A 62 -5.65 -4.08 12.38
C ASN A 62 -4.77 -4.81 13.38
N HIS A 63 -4.05 -4.01 14.21
CA HIS A 63 -3.31 -4.55 15.34
C HIS A 63 -4.24 -5.32 16.27
N GLY A 64 -3.84 -6.51 16.65
CA GLY A 64 -4.65 -7.36 17.53
C GLY A 64 -3.94 -8.66 17.89
N ASP A 65 -4.69 -9.60 18.45
CA ASP A 65 -4.15 -10.86 18.96
C ASP A 65 -3.65 -11.83 17.88
N ARG A 66 -4.21 -11.71 16.66
CA ARG A 66 -3.85 -12.58 15.53
C ARG A 66 -2.56 -12.17 14.85
N ASP A 67 -2.33 -10.86 14.75
CA ASP A 67 -1.21 -10.29 14.04
C ASP A 67 -0.93 -8.91 14.62
N PHE A 68 0.33 -8.49 14.57
CA PHE A 68 0.70 -7.14 14.97
C PHE A 68 -0.06 -6.10 14.13
N GLY A 69 -0.33 -6.40 12.86
CA GLY A 69 -1.13 -5.59 11.97
C GLY A 69 -0.32 -4.74 11.01
N TYR A 70 -1.03 -3.89 10.28
CA TYR A 70 -0.49 -3.00 9.27
C TYR A 70 -0.72 -1.56 9.71
N ALA A 71 0.36 -0.79 9.80
CA ALA A 71 0.29 0.58 10.30
C ALA A 71 -0.47 1.50 9.35
N VAL A 72 -1.49 2.18 9.87
CA VAL A 72 -2.20 3.24 9.15
C VAL A 72 -1.49 4.56 9.43
N PHE A 73 -1.16 5.30 8.37
CA PHE A 73 -0.43 6.57 8.52
C PHE A 73 -1.13 7.75 7.84
N GLY A 74 -2.22 7.52 7.14
CA GLY A 74 -2.93 8.58 6.44
C GLY A 74 -4.31 8.17 5.98
N LYS A 75 -5.00 9.10 5.35
CA LYS A 75 -6.31 8.85 4.77
C LYS A 75 -6.51 9.69 3.51
N VAL A 76 -7.32 9.18 2.59
CA VAL A 76 -7.74 9.92 1.40
C VAL A 76 -8.78 10.95 1.81
N THR A 77 -8.53 12.22 1.51
CA THR A 77 -9.47 13.31 1.80
C THR A 77 -10.28 13.72 0.58
N ASN A 78 -9.73 13.53 -0.62
CA ASN A 78 -10.40 13.80 -1.91
C ASN A 78 -9.97 12.76 -2.92
N GLY A 79 -10.85 12.41 -3.86
CA GLY A 79 -10.50 11.55 -4.99
C GLY A 79 -10.68 10.07 -4.71
N MET A 80 -11.44 9.68 -3.71
CA MET A 80 -11.70 8.25 -3.46
C MET A 80 -12.39 7.58 -4.65
N GLU A 81 -13.18 8.32 -5.43
CA GLU A 81 -13.78 7.84 -6.66
C GLU A 81 -12.73 7.45 -7.72
N VAL A 82 -11.59 8.12 -7.74
CA VAL A 82 -10.45 7.76 -8.61
C VAL A 82 -9.84 6.44 -8.15
N VAL A 83 -9.68 6.26 -6.85
CA VAL A 83 -9.19 5.01 -6.27
C VAL A 83 -10.12 3.85 -6.63
N ASP A 84 -11.43 4.06 -6.53
CA ASP A 84 -12.42 3.04 -6.92
C ASP A 84 -12.33 2.70 -8.41
N LEU A 85 -12.06 3.67 -9.28
CA LEU A 85 -11.85 3.44 -10.70
C LEU A 85 -10.59 2.61 -10.96
N ILE A 86 -9.50 2.90 -10.26
CA ILE A 86 -8.27 2.12 -10.36
C ILE A 86 -8.53 0.67 -9.94
N ALA A 87 -9.33 0.46 -8.91
CA ALA A 87 -9.66 -0.87 -8.42
C ALA A 87 -10.45 -1.72 -9.45
N LYS A 88 -11.07 -1.08 -10.43
CA LYS A 88 -11.88 -1.76 -11.46
C LYS A 88 -11.13 -2.07 -12.75
N VAL A 89 -9.87 -1.65 -12.89
CA VAL A 89 -9.10 -1.93 -14.11
C VAL A 89 -8.82 -3.42 -14.24
N SER A 90 -8.68 -3.87 -15.49
CA SER A 90 -8.32 -5.26 -15.77
C SER A 90 -6.92 -5.57 -15.25
N THR A 91 -6.78 -6.71 -14.60
CA THR A 91 -5.54 -7.14 -13.97
C THR A 91 -5.10 -8.51 -14.49
N GLY A 92 -3.86 -8.86 -14.23
CA GLY A 92 -3.30 -10.16 -14.55
C GLY A 92 -2.07 -10.43 -13.70
N ASN A 93 -1.41 -11.55 -13.98
CA ASN A 93 -0.18 -11.92 -13.29
C ASN A 93 1.03 -11.43 -14.09
N LYS A 94 1.99 -10.84 -13.38
CA LYS A 94 3.23 -10.36 -13.99
C LYS A 94 4.38 -10.49 -13.00
N ASN A 95 5.47 -11.09 -13.45
CA ASN A 95 6.69 -11.26 -12.64
C ASN A 95 6.44 -11.90 -11.28
N GLY A 96 5.52 -12.87 -11.21
CA GLY A 96 5.17 -13.54 -9.96
C GLY A 96 4.19 -12.78 -9.06
N HIS A 97 3.75 -11.61 -9.48
CA HIS A 97 2.75 -10.82 -8.76
C HIS A 97 1.36 -11.04 -9.35
N GLN A 98 0.36 -11.16 -8.49
CA GLN A 98 -1.05 -11.27 -8.86
C GLN A 98 -1.71 -9.90 -8.86
N ASP A 99 -2.80 -9.79 -9.61
CA ASP A 99 -3.65 -8.60 -9.62
C ASP A 99 -2.92 -7.32 -10.07
N VAL A 100 -1.97 -7.47 -10.99
CA VAL A 100 -1.25 -6.35 -11.57
C VAL A 100 -2.09 -5.74 -12.70
N PRO A 101 -2.33 -4.43 -12.72
CA PRO A 101 -3.05 -3.78 -13.82
C PRO A 101 -2.40 -4.09 -15.17
N LEU A 102 -3.21 -4.46 -16.16
CA LEU A 102 -2.72 -4.76 -17.52
C LEU A 102 -2.16 -3.52 -18.17
N GLU A 103 -2.75 -2.35 -17.92
CA GLU A 103 -2.18 -1.06 -18.25
C GLU A 103 -1.56 -0.45 -17.00
N THR A 104 -0.34 0.06 -17.11
CA THR A 104 0.37 0.62 -15.97
C THR A 104 -0.41 1.79 -15.35
N VAL A 105 -0.64 1.70 -14.03
CA VAL A 105 -1.14 2.82 -13.22
C VAL A 105 0.08 3.52 -12.65
N GLU A 106 0.27 4.78 -13.03
CA GLU A 106 1.47 5.53 -12.69
C GLU A 106 1.16 6.70 -11.77
N ILE A 107 1.94 6.84 -10.70
CA ILE A 107 1.95 8.05 -9.88
C ILE A 107 2.85 9.05 -10.59
N ILE A 108 2.24 10.06 -11.22
CA ILE A 108 2.97 11.04 -12.03
C ILE A 108 3.72 12.01 -11.13
N GLU A 109 3.09 12.43 -10.04
CA GLU A 109 3.64 13.47 -9.18
C GLU A 109 3.13 13.30 -7.75
N VAL A 110 3.99 13.60 -6.79
CA VAL A 110 3.63 13.71 -5.38
C VAL A 110 4.08 15.08 -4.89
N LYS A 111 3.16 15.86 -4.32
CA LYS A 111 3.46 17.18 -3.76
C LYS A 111 3.14 17.20 -2.28
N ILE A 112 3.98 17.87 -1.51
CA ILE A 112 3.71 18.13 -0.10
C ILE A 112 3.08 19.52 0.00
N ASN A 113 1.88 19.58 0.61
CA ASN A 113 1.18 20.84 0.84
C ASN A 113 1.53 21.35 2.24
N ASP A 114 2.04 22.54 2.30
CA ASP A 114 2.35 23.22 3.56
C ASP A 114 1.16 24.00 4.10
#